data_631496cbdece74f787f74d1d8c7a72bb
#
_entry.id   631496cbdece74f787f74d1d8c7a72bb
#
_cell.length_a   1.000
_cell.length_b   1.000
_cell.length_c   1.000
_cell.angle_alpha   90.00
_cell.angle_beta   90.00
_cell.angle_gamma   90.00
#
_symmetry.space_group_name_H-M   'P 1'
#
loop_
_entity.id
_entity.type
_entity.pdbx_description
1 polymer ?
#
loop_
_entity_poly.entity_id
_entity_poly.type
_entity_poly.pdbx_seq_one_letter_code
_entity_poly.pdbx_strand_id
1 'polypeptide(L)'
;QGGLVAFPTETVYGLGGDGLNPQAAKKIYEAKGRPSDNPLILHISKREELDAIAARVPETAEKLMDAFWPGPMTLIFEKTKDVPYETTGGLDTVAVRMPSHEGARQLIESAGVPVAAPSANTSGRPSPTTAEHVKEDLWGRIDMVIDGGPVGIGVESTIIDVTEETPTILR
;
A
#
# COMPACT_ATOMS: atom_id res chain seq x y z
N GLN A 1 6.56 13.37 8.36
CA GLN A 1 6.64 14.74 7.85
C GLN A 1 5.65 15.03 6.70
N GLY A 2 4.84 14.04 6.30
CA GLY A 2 3.78 14.20 5.31
C GLY A 2 4.24 14.30 3.84
N GLY A 3 5.48 13.93 3.54
CA GLY A 3 6.00 13.87 2.18
C GLY A 3 5.59 12.61 1.42
N LEU A 4 5.76 12.63 0.10
CA LEU A 4 5.50 11.50 -0.79
C LEU A 4 6.81 10.94 -1.35
N VAL A 5 6.98 9.63 -1.25
CA VAL A 5 8.18 8.91 -1.70
C VAL A 5 7.76 7.74 -2.60
N ALA A 6 8.25 7.71 -3.81
CA ALA A 6 8.11 6.52 -4.66
C ALA A 6 9.24 5.54 -4.37
N PHE A 7 8.90 4.25 -4.26
CA PHE A 7 9.86 3.21 -3.90
C PHE A 7 9.50 1.86 -4.56
N PRO A 8 10.49 0.99 -4.83
CA PRO A 8 10.23 -0.32 -5.39
C PRO A 8 9.71 -1.29 -4.34
N THR A 9 8.80 -2.17 -4.76
CA THR A 9 8.45 -3.41 -4.07
C THR A 9 8.82 -4.59 -4.97
N GLU A 10 8.52 -5.83 -4.56
CA GLU A 10 8.72 -6.98 -5.45
C GLU A 10 7.71 -7.02 -6.61
N THR A 11 6.58 -6.30 -6.50
CA THR A 11 5.53 -6.25 -7.54
C THR A 11 5.72 -5.09 -8.51
N VAL A 12 5.52 -3.87 -8.05
CA VAL A 12 5.63 -2.61 -8.82
C VAL A 12 6.20 -1.52 -7.93
N TYR A 13 6.57 -0.35 -8.50
CA TYR A 13 6.87 0.83 -7.70
C TYR A 13 5.60 1.38 -7.06
N GLY A 14 5.66 1.67 -5.76
CA GLY A 14 4.58 2.29 -5.00
C GLY A 14 4.85 3.76 -4.73
N LEU A 15 3.78 4.57 -4.66
CA LEU A 15 3.85 5.96 -4.21
C LEU A 15 3.43 6.03 -2.74
N GLY A 16 4.39 6.18 -1.84
CA GLY A 16 4.20 6.10 -0.41
C GLY A 16 3.96 7.43 0.28
N GLY A 17 3.04 7.40 1.23
CA GLY A 17 2.81 8.45 2.21
C GLY A 17 2.37 7.86 3.55
N ASP A 18 2.35 8.67 4.60
CA ASP A 18 1.90 8.24 5.92
C ASP A 18 0.42 7.81 5.86
N GLY A 19 0.18 6.52 6.05
CA GLY A 19 -1.16 5.92 5.95
C GLY A 19 -2.14 6.35 7.04
N LEU A 20 -1.64 6.91 8.13
CA LEU A 20 -2.46 7.43 9.24
C LEU A 20 -2.68 8.94 9.17
N ASN A 21 -2.10 9.60 8.17
CA ASN A 21 -2.23 11.04 7.97
C ASN A 21 -3.19 11.34 6.81
N PRO A 22 -4.39 11.89 7.08
CA PRO A 22 -5.36 12.20 6.02
C PRO A 22 -4.84 13.19 4.97
N GLN A 23 -3.93 14.09 5.32
CA GLN A 23 -3.34 15.04 4.37
C GLN A 23 -2.37 14.34 3.41
N ALA A 24 -1.61 13.35 3.89
CA ALA A 24 -0.74 12.54 3.03
C ALA A 24 -1.57 11.72 2.03
N ALA A 25 -2.68 11.13 2.47
CA ALA A 25 -3.60 10.42 1.57
C ALA A 25 -4.12 11.34 0.46
N LYS A 26 -4.57 12.56 0.79
CA LYS A 26 -5.03 13.55 -0.20
C LYS A 26 -3.94 13.89 -1.22
N LYS A 27 -2.70 14.09 -0.78
CA LYS A 27 -1.57 14.36 -1.67
C LYS A 27 -1.31 13.21 -2.65
N ILE A 28 -1.45 11.96 -2.20
CA ILE A 28 -1.32 10.78 -3.08
C ILE A 28 -2.37 10.83 -4.19
N TYR A 29 -3.64 11.06 -3.86
CA TYR A 29 -4.71 11.16 -4.86
C TYR A 29 -4.45 12.29 -5.85
N GLU A 30 -4.04 13.46 -5.37
CA GLU A 30 -3.73 14.62 -6.21
C GLU A 30 -2.55 14.34 -7.15
N ALA A 31 -1.45 13.79 -6.64
CA ALA A 31 -0.27 13.49 -7.45
C ALA A 31 -0.55 12.51 -8.59
N LYS A 32 -1.46 11.55 -8.36
CA LYS A 32 -1.85 10.53 -9.35
C LYS A 32 -3.02 10.95 -10.24
N GLY A 33 -3.78 11.98 -9.90
CA GLY A 33 -5.10 12.20 -10.50
C GLY A 33 -6.07 11.05 -10.22
N ARG A 34 -5.93 10.39 -9.07
CA ARG A 34 -6.72 9.23 -8.65
C ARG A 34 -8.01 9.68 -7.97
N PRO A 35 -9.16 9.06 -8.25
CA PRO A 35 -10.39 9.32 -7.50
C PRO A 35 -10.21 9.01 -6.01
N SER A 36 -10.66 9.91 -5.15
CA SER A 36 -10.49 9.79 -3.69
C SER A 36 -11.35 8.70 -3.02
N ASP A 37 -12.30 8.13 -3.75
CA ASP A 37 -13.10 6.99 -3.33
C ASP A 37 -12.45 5.62 -3.67
N ASN A 38 -11.28 5.63 -4.32
CA ASN A 38 -10.53 4.43 -4.66
C ASN A 38 -9.49 4.15 -3.56
N PRO A 39 -9.72 3.17 -2.66
CA PRO A 39 -8.93 3.00 -1.45
C PRO A 39 -7.45 2.72 -1.71
N LEU A 40 -6.60 3.14 -0.76
CA LEU A 40 -5.17 2.91 -0.76
C LEU A 40 -4.84 1.64 0.04
N ILE A 41 -3.75 0.97 -0.33
CA ILE A 41 -3.24 -0.20 0.40
C ILE A 41 -2.20 0.27 1.41
N LEU A 42 -2.38 -0.09 2.68
CA LEU A 42 -1.40 0.14 3.74
C LEU A 42 -0.32 -0.95 3.71
N HIS A 43 0.93 -0.53 3.71
CA HIS A 43 2.09 -1.42 3.76
C HIS A 43 2.70 -1.40 5.15
N ILE A 44 2.96 -2.58 5.70
CA ILE A 44 3.57 -2.79 7.03
C ILE A 44 4.89 -3.55 6.88
N SER A 45 5.78 -3.40 7.86
CA SER A 45 7.07 -4.11 7.91
C SER A 45 7.06 -5.31 8.84
N LYS A 46 6.11 -5.34 9.80
CA LYS A 46 5.96 -6.39 10.81
C LYS A 46 4.48 -6.69 11.04
N ARG A 47 4.15 -7.94 11.35
CA ARG A 47 2.76 -8.36 11.65
C ARG A 47 2.14 -7.64 12.83
N GLU A 48 2.95 -7.28 13.83
CA GLU A 48 2.50 -6.56 15.03
C GLU A 48 1.90 -5.19 14.71
N GLU A 49 2.33 -4.56 13.63
CA GLU A 49 1.76 -3.27 13.18
C GLU A 49 0.30 -3.40 12.75
N LEU A 50 -0.16 -4.62 12.42
CA LEU A 50 -1.55 -4.89 12.04
C LEU A 50 -2.54 -4.60 13.17
N ASP A 51 -2.14 -4.79 14.43
CA ASP A 51 -3.01 -4.61 15.61
C ASP A 51 -3.55 -3.17 15.73
N ALA A 52 -2.79 -2.18 15.26
CA ALA A 52 -3.18 -0.78 15.30
C ALA A 52 -4.17 -0.38 14.19
N ILE A 53 -4.27 -1.16 13.12
CA ILE A 53 -5.02 -0.79 11.91
C ILE A 53 -6.16 -1.74 11.55
N ALA A 54 -6.08 -3.00 11.94
CA ALA A 54 -7.14 -3.99 11.75
C ALA A 54 -7.90 -4.21 13.06
N ALA A 55 -9.22 -3.99 13.06
CA ALA A 55 -10.06 -4.14 14.24
C ALA A 55 -10.23 -5.61 14.63
N ARG A 56 -10.16 -6.52 13.65
CA ARG A 56 -10.28 -7.96 13.83
C ARG A 56 -9.41 -8.68 12.81
N VAL A 57 -8.71 -9.73 13.26
CA VAL A 57 -7.92 -10.62 12.40
C VAL A 57 -8.52 -12.03 12.50
N PRO A 58 -9.30 -12.45 11.48
CA PRO A 58 -9.91 -13.80 11.51
C PRO A 58 -8.85 -14.90 11.35
N GLU A 59 -9.17 -16.11 11.82
CA GLU A 59 -8.27 -17.27 11.69
C GLU A 59 -7.87 -17.55 10.23
N THR A 60 -8.80 -17.34 9.28
CA THR A 60 -8.51 -17.47 7.85
C THR A 60 -7.42 -16.52 7.40
N ALA A 61 -7.44 -15.27 7.88
CA ALA A 61 -6.38 -14.30 7.61
C ALA A 61 -5.04 -14.74 8.20
N GLU A 62 -5.04 -15.29 9.41
CA GLU A 62 -3.80 -15.82 10.03
C GLU A 62 -3.16 -16.90 9.15
N LYS A 63 -3.94 -17.84 8.64
CA LYS A 63 -3.46 -18.90 7.74
C LYS A 63 -2.90 -18.34 6.44
N LEU A 64 -3.56 -17.34 5.85
CA LEU A 64 -3.08 -16.68 4.62
C LEU A 64 -1.79 -15.90 4.87
N MET A 65 -1.70 -15.18 5.99
CA MET A 65 -0.48 -14.46 6.35
C MET A 65 0.69 -15.41 6.60
N ASP A 66 0.47 -16.54 7.28
CA ASP A 66 1.50 -17.56 7.50
C ASP A 66 2.04 -18.14 6.19
N ALA A 67 1.17 -18.31 5.19
CA ALA A 67 1.54 -18.89 3.92
C ALA A 67 2.17 -17.90 2.93
N PHE A 68 1.76 -16.62 2.95
CA PHE A 68 2.06 -15.68 1.86
C PHE A 68 2.70 -14.35 2.27
N TRP A 69 2.75 -14.01 3.56
CA TRP A 69 3.44 -12.82 4.05
C TRP A 69 4.83 -13.17 4.63
N PRO A 70 5.85 -12.39 4.30
CA PRO A 70 5.88 -11.25 3.37
C PRO A 70 5.73 -11.71 1.91
N GLY A 71 5.04 -10.89 1.11
CA GLY A 71 4.82 -11.25 -0.30
C GLY A 71 3.73 -10.45 -1.00
N PRO A 72 3.40 -10.84 -2.24
CA PRO A 72 2.50 -10.10 -3.13
C PRO A 72 1.03 -10.39 -2.85
N MET A 73 0.62 -10.40 -1.59
CA MET A 73 -0.76 -10.61 -1.17
C MET A 73 -1.22 -9.48 -0.27
N THR A 74 -2.37 -8.91 -0.61
CA THR A 74 -3.06 -7.88 0.15
C THR A 74 -4.32 -8.47 0.76
N LEU A 75 -4.53 -8.22 2.06
CA LEU A 75 -5.74 -8.64 2.77
C LEU A 75 -6.57 -7.44 3.19
N ILE A 76 -7.89 -7.56 3.06
CA ILE A 76 -8.83 -6.53 3.50
C ILE A 76 -9.42 -6.94 4.85
N PHE A 77 -9.28 -6.04 5.83
CA PHE A 77 -9.80 -6.19 7.20
C PHE A 77 -10.81 -5.10 7.52
N GLU A 78 -11.59 -5.29 8.58
CA GLU A 78 -12.29 -4.18 9.23
C GLU A 78 -11.24 -3.24 9.82
N LYS A 79 -11.40 -1.93 9.57
CA LYS A 79 -10.44 -0.94 10.06
C LYS A 79 -10.68 -0.53 11.50
N THR A 80 -9.61 -0.11 12.18
CA THR A 80 -9.73 0.62 13.45
C THR A 80 -10.04 2.09 13.21
N LYS A 81 -10.41 2.82 14.26
CA LYS A 81 -10.64 4.27 14.22
C LYS A 81 -9.38 5.07 13.88
N ASP A 82 -8.18 4.50 14.07
CA ASP A 82 -6.92 5.18 13.82
C ASP A 82 -6.60 5.31 12.33
N VAL A 83 -7.25 4.51 11.48
CA VAL A 83 -7.11 4.61 10.03
C VAL A 83 -8.12 5.64 9.50
N PRO A 84 -7.66 6.76 8.90
CA PRO A 84 -8.57 7.78 8.40
C PRO A 84 -9.33 7.32 7.16
N TYR A 85 -10.56 7.81 6.99
CA TYR A 85 -11.38 7.52 5.81
C TYR A 85 -10.77 8.00 4.50
N GLU A 86 -9.94 9.04 4.54
CA GLU A 86 -9.17 9.49 3.36
C GLU A 86 -8.27 8.39 2.82
N THR A 87 -7.69 7.58 3.69
CA THR A 87 -6.85 6.43 3.29
C THR A 87 -7.66 5.28 2.71
N THR A 88 -8.85 5.04 3.26
CA THR A 88 -9.71 3.90 2.86
C THR A 88 -10.74 4.25 1.78
N GLY A 89 -10.69 5.45 1.21
CA GLY A 89 -11.68 5.87 0.20
C GLY A 89 -13.10 5.96 0.75
N GLY A 90 -13.25 6.21 2.05
CA GLY A 90 -14.53 6.29 2.73
C GLY A 90 -15.10 4.94 3.22
N LEU A 91 -14.36 3.85 3.04
CA LEU A 91 -14.80 2.52 3.46
C LEU A 91 -14.45 2.23 4.93
N ASP A 92 -15.24 1.37 5.58
CA ASP A 92 -14.98 0.87 6.93
C ASP A 92 -13.96 -0.29 6.95
N THR A 93 -13.41 -0.62 5.81
CA THR A 93 -12.38 -1.64 5.63
C THR A 93 -11.04 -1.03 5.26
N VAL A 94 -9.95 -1.74 5.54
CA VAL A 94 -8.59 -1.35 5.21
C VAL A 94 -7.88 -2.49 4.50
N ALA A 95 -7.21 -2.20 3.41
CA ALA A 95 -6.37 -3.14 2.69
C ALA A 95 -4.94 -3.04 3.20
N VAL A 96 -4.34 -4.18 3.57
CA VAL A 96 -3.01 -4.25 4.19
C VAL A 96 -2.15 -5.29 3.49
N ARG A 97 -0.88 -4.95 3.30
CA ARG A 97 0.12 -5.85 2.72
C ARG A 97 1.45 -5.73 3.48
N MET A 98 2.16 -6.86 3.58
CA MET A 98 3.56 -6.88 4.04
C MET A 98 4.45 -7.30 2.87
N PRO A 99 5.11 -6.35 2.18
CA PRO A 99 5.92 -6.66 1.01
C PRO A 99 7.16 -7.46 1.38
N SER A 100 7.66 -8.29 0.46
CA SER A 100 8.89 -9.06 0.66
C SER A 100 10.16 -8.29 0.30
N HIS A 101 10.04 -7.19 -0.46
CA HIS A 101 11.18 -6.37 -0.87
C HIS A 101 11.85 -5.73 0.36
N GLU A 102 13.13 -6.02 0.56
CA GLU A 102 13.86 -5.58 1.74
C GLU A 102 13.92 -4.04 1.87
N GLY A 103 14.23 -3.34 0.78
CA GLY A 103 14.27 -1.88 0.75
C GLY A 103 12.93 -1.24 1.10
N ALA A 104 11.82 -1.81 0.63
CA ALA A 104 10.47 -1.37 0.98
C ALA A 104 10.20 -1.55 2.48
N ARG A 105 10.57 -2.69 3.04
CA ARG A 105 10.40 -2.98 4.47
C ARG A 105 11.24 -2.05 5.34
N GLN A 106 12.49 -1.78 4.95
CA GLN A 106 13.37 -0.83 5.65
C GLN A 106 12.79 0.59 5.63
N LEU A 107 12.23 1.02 4.49
CA LEU A 107 11.57 2.32 4.38
C LEU A 107 10.38 2.42 5.35
N ILE A 108 9.51 1.41 5.37
CA ILE A 108 8.34 1.37 6.24
C ILE A 108 8.76 1.38 7.71
N GLU A 109 9.75 0.56 8.08
CA GLU A 109 10.29 0.50 9.43
C GLU A 109 10.88 1.85 9.86
N SER A 110 11.64 2.49 8.98
CA SER A 110 12.24 3.81 9.24
C SER A 110 11.19 4.91 9.36
N ALA A 111 10.10 4.82 8.61
CA ALA A 111 8.99 5.76 8.70
C ALA A 111 8.25 5.68 10.04
N GLY A 112 8.24 4.50 10.66
CA GLY A 112 7.59 4.25 11.95
C GLY A 112 6.06 4.29 11.90
N VAL A 113 5.47 4.26 10.70
CA VAL A 113 4.03 4.27 10.45
C VAL A 113 3.70 3.33 9.31
N PRO A 114 2.46 2.79 9.22
CA PRO A 114 2.00 2.11 8.01
C PRO A 114 2.06 3.07 6.81
N VAL A 115 2.59 2.62 5.70
CA VAL A 115 2.75 3.45 4.50
C VAL A 115 1.63 3.14 3.50
N ALA A 116 0.78 4.13 3.23
CA ALA A 116 -0.19 4.03 2.15
C ALA A 116 0.56 4.13 0.82
N ALA A 117 0.44 3.11 -0.02
CA ALA A 117 1.17 3.08 -1.28
C ALA A 117 0.38 2.40 -2.42
N PRO A 118 -0.37 3.16 -3.22
CA PRO A 118 -0.81 2.70 -4.53
C PRO A 118 0.38 2.65 -5.50
N SER A 119 0.19 2.09 -6.69
CA SER A 119 1.22 2.11 -7.73
C SER A 119 1.63 3.55 -8.11
N ALA A 120 2.92 3.76 -8.38
CA ALA A 120 3.50 5.09 -8.58
C ALA A 120 3.38 5.59 -10.03
N ASN A 121 2.15 5.56 -10.57
CA ASN A 121 1.79 6.04 -11.92
C ASN A 121 0.63 7.03 -11.82
N THR A 122 0.45 7.85 -12.85
CA THR A 122 -0.82 8.56 -13.01
C THR A 122 -1.94 7.58 -13.31
N SER A 123 -3.14 7.84 -12.75
CA SER A 123 -4.30 6.95 -12.91
C SER A 123 -4.61 6.69 -14.40
N GLY A 124 -4.85 5.41 -14.71
CA GLY A 124 -5.15 4.97 -16.09
C GLY A 124 -3.92 4.60 -16.92
N ARG A 125 -2.70 4.85 -16.43
CA ARG A 125 -1.46 4.39 -17.06
C ARG A 125 -0.98 3.08 -16.44
N PRO A 126 -0.12 2.31 -17.15
CA PRO A 126 0.45 1.07 -16.60
C PRO A 126 1.22 1.31 -15.32
N SER A 127 1.21 0.34 -14.41
CA SER A 127 1.99 0.39 -13.17
C SER A 127 3.49 0.39 -13.46
N PRO A 128 4.29 1.23 -12.77
CA PRO A 128 5.69 1.39 -13.07
C PRO A 128 6.53 0.22 -12.53
N THR A 129 7.48 -0.21 -13.32
CA THR A 129 8.42 -1.30 -13.00
C THR A 129 9.86 -0.84 -12.87
N THR A 130 10.13 0.44 -13.16
CA THR A 130 11.43 1.09 -13.01
C THR A 130 11.26 2.50 -12.47
N ALA A 131 12.34 3.08 -11.92
CA ALA A 131 12.35 4.46 -11.47
C ALA A 131 12.10 5.45 -12.61
N GLU A 132 12.53 5.13 -13.82
CA GLU A 132 12.30 5.98 -15.01
C GLU A 132 10.81 6.07 -15.33
N HIS A 133 10.07 4.96 -15.28
CA HIS A 133 8.62 4.98 -15.45
C HIS A 133 7.92 5.88 -14.42
N VAL A 134 8.39 5.86 -13.16
CA VAL A 134 7.89 6.76 -12.11
C VAL A 134 8.15 8.21 -12.46
N LYS A 135 9.36 8.52 -12.89
CA LYS A 135 9.74 9.91 -13.27
C LYS A 135 8.91 10.42 -14.43
N GLU A 136 8.66 9.60 -15.44
CA GLU A 136 7.80 10.00 -16.59
C GLU A 136 6.41 10.47 -16.13
N ASP A 137 5.84 9.83 -15.13
CA ASP A 137 4.48 10.11 -14.66
C ASP A 137 4.42 11.16 -13.55
N LEU A 138 5.37 11.14 -12.60
CA LEU A 138 5.23 11.85 -11.33
C LEU A 138 6.32 12.89 -11.05
N TRP A 139 7.26 13.12 -11.99
CA TRP A 139 8.32 14.12 -11.78
C TRP A 139 7.73 15.51 -11.52
N GLY A 140 8.21 16.16 -10.47
CA GLY A 140 7.70 17.46 -10.05
C GLY A 140 6.43 17.46 -9.22
N ARG A 141 5.82 16.27 -8.98
CA ARG A 141 4.58 16.11 -8.20
C ARG A 141 4.80 15.46 -6.85
N ILE A 142 5.96 14.84 -6.64
CA ILE A 142 6.33 14.09 -5.43
C ILE A 142 7.68 14.53 -4.90
N ASP A 143 7.99 14.20 -3.66
CA ASP A 143 9.19 14.71 -2.97
C ASP A 143 10.45 13.91 -3.27
N MET A 144 10.32 12.58 -3.49
CA MET A 144 11.48 11.70 -3.65
C MET A 144 11.13 10.45 -4.48
N VAL A 145 12.10 9.97 -5.23
CA VAL A 145 12.06 8.65 -5.87
C VAL A 145 13.28 7.86 -5.41
N ILE A 146 13.04 6.68 -4.85
CA ILE A 146 14.11 5.73 -4.52
C ILE A 146 14.27 4.76 -5.68
N ASP A 147 15.43 4.81 -6.33
CA ASP A 147 15.75 3.90 -7.43
C ASP A 147 16.37 2.61 -6.86
N GLY A 148 15.62 1.53 -6.89
CA GLY A 148 16.09 0.19 -6.53
C GLY A 148 16.24 -0.74 -7.72
N GLY A 149 16.31 -0.19 -8.92
CA GLY A 149 16.34 -0.97 -10.15
C GLY A 149 14.98 -1.49 -10.60
N PRO A 150 14.93 -2.36 -11.61
CA PRO A 150 13.69 -2.94 -12.09
C PRO A 150 13.09 -3.91 -11.08
N VAL A 151 11.76 -3.97 -10.99
CA VAL A 151 11.04 -4.91 -10.12
C VAL A 151 10.95 -6.30 -10.75
N GLY A 152 10.83 -7.32 -9.90
CA GLY A 152 10.88 -8.72 -10.34
C GLY A 152 9.58 -9.26 -10.93
N ILE A 153 8.41 -8.87 -10.41
CA ILE A 153 7.10 -9.45 -10.78
C ILE A 153 6.41 -8.63 -11.88
N GLY A 154 6.26 -7.32 -11.68
CA GLY A 154 5.70 -6.42 -12.69
C GLY A 154 4.18 -6.35 -12.76
N VAL A 155 3.48 -7.04 -11.87
CA VAL A 155 2.02 -6.98 -11.70
C VAL A 155 1.68 -6.76 -10.24
N GLU A 156 0.53 -6.14 -9.98
CA GLU A 156 0.08 -5.79 -8.63
C GLU A 156 -0.21 -7.03 -7.77
N SER A 157 -0.31 -6.83 -6.46
CA SER A 157 -0.63 -7.88 -5.50
C SER A 157 -2.02 -8.48 -5.71
N THR A 158 -2.19 -9.75 -5.34
CA THR A 158 -3.51 -10.38 -5.19
C THR A 158 -4.23 -9.76 -4.00
N ILE A 159 -5.52 -9.44 -4.15
CA ILE A 159 -6.34 -8.85 -3.08
C ILE A 159 -7.40 -9.86 -2.65
N ILE A 160 -7.43 -10.15 -1.35
CA ILE A 160 -8.39 -11.07 -0.73
C ILE A 160 -9.12 -10.35 0.39
N ASP A 161 -10.45 -10.32 0.31
CA ASP A 161 -11.31 -9.83 1.39
C ASP A 161 -11.52 -10.94 2.41
N VAL A 162 -11.13 -10.69 3.66
CA VAL A 162 -11.28 -11.63 4.78
C VAL A 162 -12.25 -11.11 5.86
N THR A 163 -13.05 -10.10 5.54
CA THR A 163 -14.04 -9.53 6.47
C THR A 163 -15.25 -10.44 6.66
N GLU A 164 -15.56 -11.28 5.68
CA GLU A 164 -16.64 -12.26 5.73
C GLU A 164 -16.12 -13.65 6.12
N GLU A 165 -17.04 -14.56 6.47
CA GLU A 165 -16.70 -15.94 6.85
C GLU A 165 -15.95 -16.68 5.74
N THR A 166 -16.37 -16.47 4.48
CA THR A 166 -15.71 -17.01 3.30
C THR A 166 -14.85 -15.95 2.64
N PRO A 167 -13.52 -16.15 2.55
CA PRO A 167 -12.64 -15.20 1.86
C PRO A 167 -12.99 -15.06 0.38
N THR A 168 -12.94 -13.83 -0.11
CA THR A 168 -13.26 -13.52 -1.51
C THR A 168 -12.05 -12.89 -2.20
N ILE A 169 -11.63 -13.47 -3.32
CA ILE A 169 -10.56 -12.90 -4.16
C ILE A 169 -11.18 -11.80 -5.02
N LEU A 170 -10.64 -10.57 -4.91
CA LEU A 170 -11.11 -9.40 -5.66
C LEU A 170 -10.23 -9.09 -6.86
N ARG A 171 -8.95 -9.50 -6.82
CA ARG A 171 -8.00 -9.30 -7.90
C ARG A 171 -6.92 -10.38 -7.85
#